data_97721f8f111ddac7be53d4e80c34dfb9
#
_entry.id   97721f8f111ddac7be53d4e80c34dfb9
#
_cell.length_a   1.000
_cell.length_b   1.000
_cell.length_c   1.000
_cell.angle_alpha   90.00
_cell.angle_beta   90.00
_cell.angle_gamma   90.00
#
_symmetry.space_group_name_H-M   'P 1'
#
loop_
_entity.id
_entity.type
_entity.pdbx_description
1 polymer ?
#
loop_
_entity_poly.entity_id
_entity_poly.type
_entity_poly.pdbx_seq_one_letter_code
_entity_poly.pdbx_strand_id
1 'polypeptide(L)'
;MMAAPHFRATLRGSLMALALFSPLQLSAQEPELVYIANVTGTESGGIALTGVEEQTAATLDNLGAALRERGLDYSDVVVSNVFLKDTRHFQAMNGVYRTYFQENPPTRATVQADLLDPDALIQISVVATGDAKEIIAPADLKSPALPYSWGIRVANTLFLSGATSRNPETYDPVTGDVETQTRRVFGNLGLVLEAAGMDYTDLVDCRVFLDDPRSFGVMNAAYSEFVPAADPPARATVRAPLMNVVFSTEIQCVAVASPDRSVVRPEGQASRNLPYSPGIDTGDRVYVAGMTGQGDDAAEEARSALANLGSILEAASLSFGDVEDMWVYLGDVRDWDAVRSVLDETFGADGPRPTVVGSRLMGRSTVEIQVVVKR
;
A
#
# COMPACT_ATOMS: atom_id res chain seq x y z
N MET A 1 -13.56 -58.91 -64.00
CA MET A 1 -13.87 -59.48 -62.67
C MET A 1 -12.59 -59.40 -61.87
N MET A 2 -12.36 -58.23 -61.19
CA MET A 2 -11.24 -58.01 -60.28
C MET A 2 -11.70 -57.20 -59.11
N ALA A 3 -11.56 -57.77 -57.90
CA ALA A 3 -12.01 -57.24 -56.65
C ALA A 3 -11.11 -56.12 -56.14
N ALA A 4 -11.69 -55.07 -55.64
CA ALA A 4 -10.99 -53.95 -54.97
C ALA A 4 -10.74 -54.26 -53.49
N PRO A 5 -9.60 -53.86 -52.88
CA PRO A 5 -9.36 -54.07 -51.46
C PRO A 5 -9.95 -52.91 -50.64
N HIS A 6 -10.62 -53.29 -49.55
CA HIS A 6 -11.13 -52.36 -48.52
C HIS A 6 -9.95 -51.92 -47.59
N PHE A 7 -9.72 -50.61 -47.58
CA PHE A 7 -8.86 -49.96 -46.59
C PHE A 7 -9.69 -49.64 -45.33
N ARG A 8 -9.43 -50.24 -44.20
CA ARG A 8 -9.95 -49.86 -42.89
C ARG A 8 -9.03 -48.80 -42.30
N ALA A 9 -9.52 -47.59 -42.16
CA ALA A 9 -8.88 -46.53 -41.39
C ALA A 9 -9.22 -46.68 -39.91
N THR A 10 -8.20 -46.96 -39.10
CA THR A 10 -8.27 -46.91 -37.63
C THR A 10 -8.10 -45.50 -37.14
N LEU A 11 -9.19 -44.87 -36.68
CA LEU A 11 -9.13 -43.61 -35.92
C LEU A 11 -8.50 -43.89 -34.54
N ARG A 12 -7.30 -43.40 -34.31
CA ARG A 12 -6.74 -43.25 -32.98
C ARG A 12 -7.24 -41.92 -32.41
N GLY A 13 -8.22 -41.98 -31.52
CA GLY A 13 -8.65 -40.82 -30.73
C GLY A 13 -7.58 -40.47 -29.71
N SER A 14 -6.91 -39.31 -29.88
CA SER A 14 -6.13 -38.68 -28.83
C SER A 14 -7.11 -38.05 -27.84
N LEU A 15 -7.24 -38.61 -26.65
CA LEU A 15 -7.86 -37.92 -25.52
C LEU A 15 -6.91 -36.78 -25.11
N MET A 16 -7.27 -35.57 -25.47
CA MET A 16 -6.71 -34.36 -24.88
C MET A 16 -7.30 -34.26 -23.46
N ALA A 17 -6.50 -34.51 -22.42
CA ALA A 17 -6.88 -34.24 -21.04
C ALA A 17 -7.02 -32.72 -20.89
N LEU A 18 -8.25 -32.20 -20.86
CA LEU A 18 -8.55 -30.88 -20.36
C LEU A 18 -8.17 -30.89 -18.88
N ALA A 19 -7.08 -30.22 -18.53
CA ALA A 19 -6.82 -29.82 -17.15
C ALA A 19 -7.89 -28.81 -16.75
N LEU A 20 -8.88 -29.27 -16.00
CA LEU A 20 -9.81 -28.40 -15.32
C LEU A 20 -9.02 -27.64 -14.25
N PHE A 21 -8.57 -26.42 -14.58
CA PHE A 21 -8.23 -25.43 -13.58
C PHE A 21 -9.53 -25.15 -12.81
N SER A 22 -9.66 -25.71 -11.62
CA SER A 22 -10.67 -25.26 -10.67
C SER A 22 -10.36 -23.78 -10.40
N PRO A 23 -11.30 -22.85 -10.62
CA PRO A 23 -11.11 -21.50 -10.13
C PRO A 23 -10.92 -21.62 -8.62
N LEU A 24 -9.82 -21.07 -8.09
CA LEU A 24 -9.71 -20.84 -6.65
C LEU A 24 -11.02 -20.15 -6.24
N GLN A 25 -11.80 -20.83 -5.38
CA GLN A 25 -12.92 -20.15 -4.74
C GLN A 25 -12.30 -19.04 -3.90
N LEU A 26 -12.47 -17.78 -4.34
CA LEU A 26 -12.14 -16.62 -3.53
C LEU A 26 -12.83 -16.84 -2.18
N SER A 27 -12.07 -16.85 -1.11
CA SER A 27 -12.63 -16.70 0.23
C SER A 27 -13.47 -15.43 0.23
N ALA A 28 -14.65 -15.49 0.82
CA ALA A 28 -15.48 -14.27 0.99
C ALA A 28 -14.93 -13.38 2.11
N GLN A 29 -13.88 -13.81 2.79
CA GLN A 29 -13.30 -13.17 3.96
C GLN A 29 -11.91 -12.61 3.64
N GLU A 30 -11.59 -11.44 4.18
CA GLU A 30 -10.25 -10.86 4.11
C GLU A 30 -9.23 -11.66 4.91
N PRO A 31 -7.93 -11.62 4.55
CA PRO A 31 -6.88 -12.38 5.23
C PRO A 31 -6.60 -11.86 6.64
N GLU A 32 -6.04 -12.73 7.49
CA GLU A 32 -5.41 -12.29 8.73
C GLU A 32 -4.08 -11.60 8.43
N LEU A 33 -3.93 -10.37 8.91
CA LEU A 33 -2.78 -9.53 8.61
C LEU A 33 -1.96 -9.22 9.87
N VAL A 34 -0.65 -9.16 9.69
CA VAL A 34 0.32 -8.75 10.70
C VAL A 34 1.03 -7.49 10.22
N TYR A 35 0.95 -6.43 11.00
CA TYR A 35 1.57 -5.14 10.72
C TYR A 35 2.83 -4.98 11.55
N ILE A 36 3.96 -4.64 10.90
CA ILE A 36 5.25 -4.36 11.55
C ILE A 36 5.72 -2.99 11.05
N ALA A 37 5.74 -2.02 11.96
CA ALA A 37 5.98 -0.63 11.63
C ALA A 37 7.39 -0.14 12.05
N ASN A 38 7.92 0.83 11.33
CA ASN A 38 9.12 1.63 11.65
C ASN A 38 10.37 0.81 11.96
N VAL A 39 10.62 -0.27 11.23
CA VAL A 39 11.84 -1.06 11.43
C VAL A 39 13.03 -0.27 10.87
N THR A 40 14.04 -0.07 11.70
CA THR A 40 15.33 0.56 11.36
C THR A 40 16.48 -0.31 11.83
N GLY A 41 17.69 -0.01 11.37
CA GLY A 41 18.90 -0.73 11.75
C GLY A 41 20.08 0.24 11.77
N THR A 42 20.14 1.10 12.79
CA THR A 42 21.20 2.11 12.93
C THR A 42 22.42 1.59 13.66
N GLU A 43 22.30 0.43 14.34
CA GLU A 43 23.38 -0.20 15.10
C GLU A 43 23.49 -1.69 14.78
N SER A 44 24.71 -2.22 14.89
CA SER A 44 24.97 -3.66 14.88
C SER A 44 26.05 -3.99 15.93
N GLY A 45 25.69 -4.84 16.91
CA GLY A 45 26.59 -5.20 18.00
C GLY A 45 27.07 -4.02 18.83
N GLY A 46 26.27 -2.96 18.97
CA GLY A 46 26.60 -1.72 19.68
C GLY A 46 27.52 -0.76 18.90
N ILE A 47 27.68 -0.98 17.60
CA ILE A 47 28.44 -0.11 16.71
C ILE A 47 27.47 0.61 15.78
N ALA A 48 27.52 1.96 15.75
CA ALA A 48 26.73 2.78 14.86
C ALA A 48 27.07 2.51 13.39
N LEU A 49 26.04 2.31 12.56
CA LEU A 49 26.16 2.08 11.13
C LEU A 49 25.99 3.40 10.38
N THR A 50 26.88 3.70 9.47
CA THR A 50 26.89 4.98 8.73
C THR A 50 26.55 4.83 7.25
N GLY A 51 26.61 3.62 6.69
CA GLY A 51 26.32 3.32 5.29
C GLY A 51 24.89 2.83 5.09
N VAL A 52 24.25 3.24 4.00
CA VAL A 52 22.89 2.80 3.69
C VAL A 52 22.80 1.29 3.43
N GLU A 53 23.82 0.68 2.86
CA GLU A 53 23.87 -0.77 2.61
C GLU A 53 23.92 -1.54 3.94
N GLU A 54 24.76 -1.10 4.89
CA GLU A 54 24.85 -1.68 6.21
C GLU A 54 23.56 -1.49 7.00
N GLN A 55 22.98 -0.29 6.99
CA GLN A 55 21.71 -0.02 7.66
C GLN A 55 20.55 -0.78 7.00
N THR A 56 20.55 -0.94 5.67
CA THR A 56 19.53 -1.75 4.98
C THR A 56 19.61 -3.22 5.44
N ALA A 57 20.81 -3.78 5.53
CA ALA A 57 20.99 -5.15 6.00
C ALA A 57 20.50 -5.29 7.45
N ALA A 58 20.94 -4.42 8.36
CA ALA A 58 20.52 -4.43 9.75
C ALA A 58 18.99 -4.21 9.91
N THR A 59 18.39 -3.32 9.12
CA THR A 59 16.94 -3.11 9.10
C THR A 59 16.19 -4.37 8.70
N LEU A 60 16.67 -5.05 7.66
CA LEU A 60 16.06 -6.30 7.20
C LEU A 60 16.30 -7.45 8.19
N ASP A 61 17.48 -7.55 8.82
CA ASP A 61 17.73 -8.53 9.88
C ASP A 61 16.78 -8.33 11.07
N ASN A 62 16.56 -7.08 11.50
CA ASN A 62 15.60 -6.72 12.54
C ASN A 62 14.17 -7.06 12.12
N LEU A 63 13.80 -6.79 10.86
CA LEU A 63 12.52 -7.21 10.30
C LEU A 63 12.36 -8.73 10.35
N GLY A 64 13.38 -9.48 9.93
CA GLY A 64 13.35 -10.94 10.00
C GLY A 64 13.22 -11.48 11.43
N ALA A 65 13.80 -10.81 12.42
CA ALA A 65 13.60 -11.13 13.84
C ALA A 65 12.14 -10.89 14.26
N ALA A 66 11.59 -9.72 13.92
CA ALA A 66 10.20 -9.37 14.24
C ALA A 66 9.17 -10.28 13.55
N LEU A 67 9.44 -10.75 12.34
CA LEU A 67 8.62 -11.75 11.65
C LEU A 67 8.65 -13.10 12.37
N ARG A 68 9.84 -13.60 12.71
CA ARG A 68 10.01 -14.89 13.43
C ARG A 68 9.32 -14.91 14.79
N GLU A 69 9.30 -13.80 15.53
CA GLU A 69 8.56 -13.68 16.79
C GLU A 69 7.06 -13.92 16.62
N ARG A 70 6.55 -13.76 15.39
CA ARG A 70 5.15 -13.96 15.00
C ARG A 70 4.91 -15.26 14.22
N GLY A 71 5.96 -16.12 14.12
CA GLY A 71 5.89 -17.38 13.38
C GLY A 71 5.91 -17.20 11.86
N LEU A 72 6.36 -16.05 11.36
CA LEU A 72 6.41 -15.69 9.95
C LEU A 72 7.86 -15.54 9.46
N ASP A 73 8.05 -15.45 8.14
CA ASP A 73 9.33 -15.14 7.52
C ASP A 73 9.19 -14.14 6.36
N TYR A 74 10.27 -13.88 5.62
CA TYR A 74 10.25 -12.92 4.51
C TYR A 74 9.31 -13.34 3.38
N SER A 75 9.07 -14.66 3.21
CA SER A 75 8.15 -15.15 2.20
C SER A 75 6.68 -14.82 2.52
N ASP A 76 6.36 -14.48 3.78
CA ASP A 76 5.03 -14.11 4.23
C ASP A 76 4.72 -12.62 4.04
N VAL A 77 5.73 -11.80 3.73
CA VAL A 77 5.52 -10.37 3.50
C VAL A 77 4.77 -10.14 2.19
N VAL A 78 3.67 -9.38 2.26
CA VAL A 78 2.82 -9.02 1.10
C VAL A 78 2.99 -7.56 0.69
N VAL A 79 3.25 -6.65 1.65
CA VAL A 79 3.52 -5.23 1.40
C VAL A 79 4.79 -4.81 2.11
N SER A 80 5.65 -4.04 1.44
CA SER A 80 6.82 -3.41 2.02
C SER A 80 6.83 -1.92 1.66
N ASN A 81 6.70 -1.06 2.65
CA ASN A 81 6.82 0.38 2.49
C ASN A 81 8.21 0.80 2.95
N VAL A 82 9.00 1.32 2.03
CA VAL A 82 10.40 1.72 2.25
C VAL A 82 10.51 3.23 2.24
N PHE A 83 11.01 3.80 3.32
CA PHE A 83 11.27 5.23 3.45
C PHE A 83 12.76 5.46 3.50
N LEU A 84 13.27 6.25 2.56
CA LEU A 84 14.67 6.62 2.49
C LEU A 84 14.84 8.08 2.92
N LYS A 85 15.86 8.37 3.70
CA LYS A 85 16.22 9.73 4.06
C LYS A 85 16.70 10.56 2.85
N ASP A 86 17.24 9.89 1.85
CA ASP A 86 17.75 10.50 0.61
C ASP A 86 17.51 9.57 -0.59
N THR A 87 16.94 10.10 -1.67
CA THR A 87 16.69 9.35 -2.91
C THR A 87 17.96 8.75 -3.52
N ARG A 88 19.12 9.34 -3.29
CA ARG A 88 20.43 8.84 -3.77
C ARG A 88 20.78 7.45 -3.21
N HIS A 89 20.19 7.07 -2.09
CA HIS A 89 20.38 5.75 -1.46
C HIS A 89 19.65 4.62 -2.17
N PHE A 90 18.76 4.92 -3.11
CA PHE A 90 17.82 3.95 -3.71
C PHE A 90 18.51 2.75 -4.36
N GLN A 91 19.57 2.96 -5.14
CA GLN A 91 20.25 1.86 -5.84
C GLN A 91 21.04 0.96 -4.87
N ALA A 92 21.75 1.56 -3.92
CA ALA A 92 22.51 0.83 -2.90
C ALA A 92 21.56 0.00 -2.01
N MET A 93 20.44 0.60 -1.54
CA MET A 93 19.39 -0.09 -0.82
C MET A 93 18.85 -1.28 -1.62
N ASN A 94 18.50 -1.11 -2.90
CA ASN A 94 17.98 -2.20 -3.73
C ASN A 94 18.98 -3.35 -3.92
N GLY A 95 20.28 -3.07 -3.94
CA GLY A 95 21.32 -4.08 -3.99
C GLY A 95 21.24 -5.05 -2.82
N VAL A 96 21.07 -4.52 -1.60
CA VAL A 96 20.93 -5.31 -0.38
C VAL A 96 19.53 -5.92 -0.28
N TYR A 97 18.46 -5.14 -0.50
CA TYR A 97 17.07 -5.59 -0.38
C TYR A 97 16.81 -6.85 -1.22
N ARG A 98 17.37 -6.91 -2.43
CA ARG A 98 17.24 -8.05 -3.35
C ARG A 98 17.80 -9.37 -2.77
N THR A 99 18.74 -9.31 -1.84
CA THR A 99 19.33 -10.52 -1.24
C THR A 99 18.42 -11.17 -0.19
N TYR A 100 17.46 -10.41 0.35
CA TYR A 100 16.45 -10.88 1.30
C TYR A 100 15.17 -11.34 0.60
N PHE A 101 14.75 -10.65 -0.45
CA PHE A 101 13.56 -10.95 -1.25
C PHE A 101 13.97 -11.44 -2.65
N GLN A 102 14.48 -12.68 -2.72
CA GLN A 102 15.03 -13.24 -3.97
C GLN A 102 13.94 -13.74 -4.91
N GLU A 103 12.90 -14.36 -4.37
CA GLU A 103 11.78 -14.92 -5.12
C GLU A 103 10.47 -14.28 -4.66
N ASN A 104 9.59 -13.98 -5.62
CA ASN A 104 8.26 -13.43 -5.32
C ASN A 104 8.30 -12.27 -4.31
N PRO A 105 9.07 -11.20 -4.58
CA PRO A 105 9.22 -10.10 -3.64
C PRO A 105 7.85 -9.45 -3.35
N PRO A 106 7.68 -8.82 -2.17
CA PRO A 106 6.42 -8.18 -1.81
C PRO A 106 6.06 -7.04 -2.77
N THR A 107 4.83 -6.59 -2.75
CA THR A 107 4.46 -5.29 -3.31
C THR A 107 5.22 -4.20 -2.55
N ARG A 108 5.59 -3.10 -3.22
CA ARG A 108 6.44 -2.10 -2.60
C ARG A 108 6.12 -0.69 -3.06
N ALA A 109 6.08 0.25 -2.13
CA ALA A 109 6.26 1.66 -2.38
C ALA A 109 7.62 2.11 -1.80
N THR A 110 8.32 3.03 -2.49
CA THR A 110 9.58 3.57 -1.99
C THR A 110 9.63 5.07 -2.23
N VAL A 111 9.65 5.83 -1.14
CA VAL A 111 9.65 7.30 -1.19
C VAL A 111 10.68 7.88 -0.22
N GLN A 112 11.06 9.13 -0.43
CA GLN A 112 11.85 9.86 0.55
C GLN A 112 10.95 10.41 1.65
N ALA A 113 11.42 10.30 2.90
CA ALA A 113 10.75 10.88 4.08
C ALA A 113 11.78 11.32 5.13
N ASP A 114 11.38 12.23 6.01
CA ASP A 114 12.07 12.44 7.25
C ASP A 114 11.74 11.29 8.21
N LEU A 115 12.75 10.73 8.88
CA LEU A 115 12.64 9.56 9.75
C LEU A 115 12.69 10.00 11.21
N LEU A 116 11.98 9.25 12.08
CA LEU A 116 11.99 9.53 13.53
C LEU A 116 13.39 9.41 14.15
N ASP A 117 14.12 8.37 13.77
CA ASP A 117 15.51 8.21 14.16
C ASP A 117 16.39 9.10 13.27
N PRO A 118 17.04 10.13 13.83
CA PRO A 118 17.85 11.06 13.05
C PRO A 118 19.08 10.41 12.39
N ASP A 119 19.54 9.26 12.90
CA ASP A 119 20.69 8.53 12.38
C ASP A 119 20.27 7.47 11.34
N ALA A 120 18.97 7.19 11.20
CA ALA A 120 18.46 6.28 10.20
C ALA A 120 18.54 6.86 8.79
N LEU A 121 19.01 6.06 7.84
CA LEU A 121 19.02 6.34 6.40
C LEU A 121 17.87 5.62 5.70
N ILE A 122 17.30 4.61 6.35
CA ILE A 122 16.21 3.77 5.87
C ILE A 122 15.29 3.38 7.02
N GLN A 123 13.99 3.33 6.73
CA GLN A 123 12.95 2.75 7.58
C GLN A 123 12.07 1.86 6.71
N ILE A 124 11.66 0.72 7.22
CA ILE A 124 10.75 -0.22 6.53
C ILE A 124 9.56 -0.53 7.43
N SER A 125 8.35 -0.47 6.85
CA SER A 125 7.13 -0.99 7.46
C SER A 125 6.52 -2.03 6.52
N VAL A 126 6.01 -3.14 7.07
CA VAL A 126 5.49 -4.24 6.26
C VAL A 126 4.12 -4.70 6.73
N VAL A 127 3.39 -5.30 5.79
CA VAL A 127 2.23 -6.15 6.05
C VAL A 127 2.61 -7.57 5.67
N ALA A 128 2.34 -8.52 6.53
CA ALA A 128 2.62 -9.94 6.33
C ALA A 128 1.40 -10.80 6.68
N THR A 129 1.35 -12.03 6.16
CA THR A 129 0.30 -12.99 6.45
C THR A 129 0.82 -14.42 6.28
N GLY A 130 0.32 -15.33 7.10
CA GLY A 130 0.54 -16.79 6.92
C GLY A 130 -0.39 -17.43 5.89
N ASP A 131 -1.34 -16.67 5.34
CA ASP A 131 -2.28 -17.18 4.33
C ASP A 131 -1.61 -17.35 2.96
N ALA A 132 -2.18 -18.24 2.15
CA ALA A 132 -1.70 -18.48 0.79
C ALA A 132 -1.85 -17.24 -0.08
N LYS A 133 -0.79 -16.87 -0.80
CA LYS A 133 -0.73 -15.70 -1.66
C LYS A 133 -0.52 -16.06 -3.14
N GLU A 134 -1.05 -15.24 -4.01
CA GLU A 134 -0.89 -15.30 -5.46
C GLU A 134 -0.20 -14.04 -5.97
N ILE A 135 0.86 -14.22 -6.73
CA ILE A 135 1.55 -13.11 -7.40
C ILE A 135 0.79 -12.75 -8.67
N ILE A 136 0.34 -11.52 -8.75
CA ILE A 136 -0.37 -10.99 -9.92
C ILE A 136 0.66 -10.37 -10.88
N ALA A 137 0.82 -11.02 -12.02
CA ALA A 137 1.75 -10.62 -13.09
C ALA A 137 0.97 -10.42 -14.40
N PRO A 138 0.49 -9.21 -14.69
CA PRO A 138 -0.25 -8.93 -15.92
C PRO A 138 0.59 -9.22 -17.15
N ALA A 139 -0.01 -9.88 -18.17
CA ALA A 139 0.68 -10.21 -19.41
C ALA A 139 1.08 -8.95 -20.21
N ASP A 140 0.26 -7.91 -20.12
CA ASP A 140 0.43 -6.64 -20.82
C ASP A 140 1.22 -5.58 -20.01
N LEU A 141 1.86 -6.01 -18.92
CA LEU A 141 2.68 -5.14 -18.09
C LEU A 141 4.03 -5.80 -17.82
N LYS A 142 5.09 -5.22 -18.39
CA LYS A 142 6.45 -5.74 -18.23
C LYS A 142 6.82 -5.90 -16.75
N SER A 143 7.37 -7.05 -16.40
CA SER A 143 7.85 -7.34 -15.05
C SER A 143 8.82 -6.27 -14.55
N PRO A 144 8.75 -5.89 -13.26
CA PRO A 144 9.66 -4.91 -12.69
C PRO A 144 11.12 -5.38 -12.77
N ALA A 145 12.01 -4.46 -13.11
CA ALA A 145 13.46 -4.70 -13.03
C ALA A 145 13.99 -4.60 -11.58
N LEU A 146 13.16 -4.06 -10.68
CA LEU A 146 13.44 -3.86 -9.26
C LEU A 146 12.79 -4.98 -8.43
N PRO A 147 13.26 -5.24 -7.20
CA PRO A 147 12.76 -6.32 -6.36
C PRO A 147 11.41 -5.98 -5.72
N TYR A 148 10.34 -6.05 -6.52
CA TYR A 148 8.95 -5.99 -6.08
C TYR A 148 8.02 -6.69 -7.08
N SER A 149 6.84 -7.10 -6.64
CA SER A 149 5.75 -7.62 -7.46
C SER A 149 4.73 -6.53 -7.75
N TRP A 150 4.09 -6.53 -8.93
CA TRP A 150 3.04 -5.53 -9.26
C TRP A 150 1.84 -5.61 -8.34
N GLY A 151 1.39 -6.82 -8.04
CA GLY A 151 0.29 -7.10 -7.14
C GLY A 151 0.49 -8.45 -6.44
N ILE A 152 -0.04 -8.55 -5.24
CA ILE A 152 -0.15 -9.79 -4.48
C ILE A 152 -1.57 -9.92 -3.99
N ARG A 153 -2.25 -11.01 -4.36
CA ARG A 153 -3.58 -11.34 -3.87
C ARG A 153 -3.48 -12.35 -2.73
N VAL A 154 -4.23 -12.09 -1.66
CA VAL A 154 -4.44 -13.00 -0.56
C VAL A 154 -5.95 -13.06 -0.31
N ALA A 155 -6.55 -14.23 -0.41
CA ALA A 155 -8.01 -14.37 -0.33
C ALA A 155 -8.74 -13.41 -1.30
N ASN A 156 -9.62 -12.55 -0.79
CA ASN A 156 -10.35 -11.55 -1.58
C ASN A 156 -9.65 -10.18 -1.67
N THR A 157 -8.45 -10.04 -1.07
CA THR A 157 -7.71 -8.78 -0.97
C THR A 157 -6.54 -8.76 -1.93
N LEU A 158 -6.42 -7.69 -2.72
CA LEU A 158 -5.30 -7.42 -3.62
C LEU A 158 -4.49 -6.23 -3.10
N PHE A 159 -3.23 -6.45 -2.79
CA PHE A 159 -2.25 -5.42 -2.50
C PHE A 159 -1.53 -5.02 -3.78
N LEU A 160 -1.57 -3.74 -4.14
CA LEU A 160 -0.89 -3.20 -5.31
C LEU A 160 0.40 -2.48 -4.91
N SER A 161 1.45 -2.59 -5.71
CA SER A 161 2.66 -1.79 -5.52
C SER A 161 2.42 -0.32 -5.77
N GLY A 162 3.26 0.53 -5.17
CA GLY A 162 3.40 1.92 -5.57
C GLY A 162 3.72 2.01 -7.06
N ALA A 163 2.74 2.46 -7.83
CA ALA A 163 2.87 2.61 -9.26
C ALA A 163 3.30 4.04 -9.61
N THR A 164 4.33 4.16 -10.44
CA THR A 164 4.75 5.41 -11.10
C THR A 164 4.39 5.37 -12.58
N SER A 165 4.48 6.51 -13.27
CA SER A 165 4.14 6.61 -14.69
C SER A 165 5.18 5.91 -15.57
N ARG A 166 4.97 4.61 -15.83
CA ARG A 166 5.84 3.78 -16.66
C ARG A 166 5.11 3.26 -17.87
N ASN A 167 5.84 3.15 -18.96
CA ASN A 167 5.36 2.47 -20.17
C ASN A 167 5.15 0.97 -19.85
N PRO A 168 3.97 0.41 -20.10
CA PRO A 168 3.67 -0.98 -19.73
C PRO A 168 4.53 -2.00 -20.49
N GLU A 169 4.93 -1.73 -21.74
CA GLU A 169 5.68 -2.66 -22.58
C GLU A 169 7.19 -2.60 -22.30
N THR A 170 7.75 -1.38 -22.10
CA THR A 170 9.19 -1.17 -21.98
C THR A 170 9.67 -0.96 -20.54
N TYR A 171 8.76 -0.59 -19.63
CA TYR A 171 9.06 -0.17 -18.25
C TYR A 171 9.78 1.19 -18.16
N ASP A 172 9.98 1.90 -19.28
CA ASP A 172 10.58 3.21 -19.28
C ASP A 172 9.67 4.26 -18.64
N PRO A 173 10.23 5.32 -18.01
CA PRO A 173 9.45 6.42 -17.50
C PRO A 173 8.63 7.09 -18.62
N VAL A 174 7.35 7.32 -18.37
CA VAL A 174 6.51 8.21 -19.18
C VAL A 174 6.54 9.58 -18.52
N THR A 175 7.19 10.52 -19.17
CA THR A 175 7.32 11.90 -18.72
C THR A 175 6.09 12.72 -19.13
N GLY A 176 5.95 13.91 -18.58
CA GLY A 176 4.84 14.82 -18.83
C GLY A 176 4.44 15.54 -17.53
N ASP A 177 3.34 16.25 -17.58
CA ASP A 177 2.75 16.87 -16.40
C ASP A 177 2.14 15.81 -15.45
N VAL A 178 1.76 16.23 -14.25
CA VAL A 178 1.19 15.36 -13.23
C VAL A 178 -0.12 14.71 -13.70
N GLU A 179 -0.88 15.40 -14.54
CA GLU A 179 -2.14 14.89 -15.13
C GLU A 179 -1.88 13.68 -16.03
N THR A 180 -0.94 13.83 -16.97
CA THR A 180 -0.50 12.74 -17.86
C THR A 180 0.05 11.56 -17.07
N GLN A 181 0.88 11.84 -16.06
CA GLN A 181 1.48 10.81 -15.23
C GLN A 181 0.45 10.08 -14.38
N THR A 182 -0.51 10.79 -13.77
CA THR A 182 -1.59 10.19 -12.98
C THR A 182 -2.43 9.24 -13.82
N ARG A 183 -2.83 9.65 -15.04
CA ARG A 183 -3.56 8.77 -15.96
C ARG A 183 -2.75 7.51 -16.30
N ARG A 184 -1.44 7.65 -16.52
CA ARG A 184 -0.57 6.48 -16.79
C ARG A 184 -0.46 5.55 -15.59
N VAL A 185 -0.32 6.10 -14.38
CA VAL A 185 -0.32 5.32 -13.14
C VAL A 185 -1.60 4.48 -13.02
N PHE A 186 -2.77 5.10 -13.19
CA PHE A 186 -4.03 4.37 -13.15
C PHE A 186 -4.16 3.35 -14.28
N GLY A 187 -3.70 3.68 -15.50
CA GLY A 187 -3.66 2.69 -16.58
C GLY A 187 -2.85 1.45 -16.20
N ASN A 188 -1.72 1.60 -15.50
CA ASN A 188 -0.91 0.47 -15.04
C ASN A 188 -1.60 -0.28 -13.87
N LEU A 189 -2.19 0.44 -12.90
CA LEU A 189 -2.97 -0.18 -11.82
C LEU A 189 -4.15 -0.98 -12.37
N GLY A 190 -4.84 -0.45 -13.41
CA GLY A 190 -5.95 -1.13 -14.08
C GLY A 190 -5.55 -2.48 -14.68
N LEU A 191 -4.36 -2.58 -15.30
CA LEU A 191 -3.84 -3.85 -15.80
C LEU A 191 -3.63 -4.88 -14.68
N VAL A 192 -3.17 -4.43 -13.50
CA VAL A 192 -2.98 -5.32 -12.34
C VAL A 192 -4.32 -5.76 -11.76
N LEU A 193 -5.29 -4.83 -11.64
CA LEU A 193 -6.66 -5.14 -11.19
C LEU A 193 -7.31 -6.15 -12.13
N GLU A 194 -7.29 -5.92 -13.45
CA GLU A 194 -7.85 -6.80 -14.46
C GLU A 194 -7.24 -8.21 -14.39
N ALA A 195 -5.91 -8.31 -14.25
CA ALA A 195 -5.22 -9.60 -14.12
C ALA A 195 -5.62 -10.36 -12.84
N ALA A 196 -6.06 -9.64 -11.80
CA ALA A 196 -6.61 -10.21 -10.58
C ALA A 196 -8.13 -10.48 -10.67
N GLY A 197 -8.79 -10.16 -11.79
CA GLY A 197 -10.24 -10.27 -11.95
C GLY A 197 -11.03 -9.21 -11.18
N MET A 198 -10.40 -8.06 -10.92
CA MET A 198 -10.93 -6.91 -10.21
C MET A 198 -10.96 -5.66 -11.10
N ASP A 199 -11.59 -4.58 -10.64
CA ASP A 199 -11.58 -3.28 -11.28
C ASP A 199 -11.45 -2.13 -10.26
N TYR A 200 -11.54 -0.88 -10.73
CA TYR A 200 -11.41 0.30 -9.88
C TYR A 200 -12.52 0.42 -8.82
N THR A 201 -13.64 -0.29 -8.98
CA THR A 201 -14.72 -0.30 -7.98
C THR A 201 -14.40 -1.14 -6.75
N ASP A 202 -13.40 -2.04 -6.87
CA ASP A 202 -12.89 -2.84 -5.76
C ASP A 202 -11.86 -2.10 -4.90
N LEU A 203 -11.36 -0.93 -5.35
CA LEU A 203 -10.42 -0.13 -4.56
C LEU A 203 -11.05 0.34 -3.26
N VAL A 204 -10.37 0.08 -2.14
CA VAL A 204 -10.83 0.43 -0.78
C VAL A 204 -9.95 1.47 -0.10
N ASP A 205 -8.65 1.46 -0.36
CA ASP A 205 -7.68 2.42 0.17
C ASP A 205 -6.60 2.77 -0.86
N CYS A 206 -6.18 4.03 -0.90
CA CYS A 206 -5.04 4.47 -1.70
C CYS A 206 -4.16 5.45 -0.93
N ARG A 207 -2.85 5.31 -1.08
CA ARG A 207 -1.85 6.29 -0.63
C ARG A 207 -1.23 6.95 -1.85
N VAL A 208 -1.29 8.28 -1.89
CA VAL A 208 -0.77 9.08 -2.99
C VAL A 208 0.42 9.89 -2.49
N PHE A 209 1.56 9.67 -3.13
CA PHE A 209 2.79 10.42 -2.90
C PHE A 209 2.98 11.41 -4.06
N LEU A 210 3.01 12.71 -3.75
CA LEU A 210 3.23 13.79 -4.73
C LEU A 210 4.58 14.45 -4.50
N ASP A 211 5.34 14.66 -5.55
CA ASP A 211 6.59 15.41 -5.46
C ASP A 211 6.33 16.88 -5.14
N ASP A 212 5.32 17.49 -5.77
CA ASP A 212 4.95 18.90 -5.58
C ASP A 212 3.50 19.03 -5.09
N PRO A 213 3.26 19.55 -3.85
CA PRO A 213 1.91 19.77 -3.32
C PRO A 213 1.05 20.72 -4.18
N ARG A 214 1.66 21.61 -4.98
CA ARG A 214 0.93 22.50 -5.88
C ARG A 214 0.18 21.75 -6.98
N SER A 215 0.62 20.52 -7.28
CA SER A 215 0.00 19.63 -8.26
C SER A 215 -1.25 18.92 -7.74
N PHE A 216 -1.60 19.06 -6.45
CA PHE A 216 -2.68 18.31 -5.81
C PHE A 216 -4.03 18.43 -6.53
N GLY A 217 -4.43 19.64 -6.94
CA GLY A 217 -5.70 19.85 -7.64
C GLY A 217 -5.74 19.20 -9.02
N VAL A 218 -4.64 19.27 -9.77
CA VAL A 218 -4.54 18.69 -11.12
C VAL A 218 -4.48 17.14 -11.01
N MET A 219 -3.70 16.61 -10.07
CA MET A 219 -3.68 15.18 -9.77
C MET A 219 -5.09 14.68 -9.40
N ASN A 220 -5.83 15.38 -8.52
CA ASN A 220 -7.18 15.00 -8.13
C ASN A 220 -8.14 14.95 -9.33
N ALA A 221 -8.05 15.88 -10.27
CA ALA A 221 -8.88 15.87 -11.46
C ALA A 221 -8.67 14.60 -12.30
N ALA A 222 -7.39 14.25 -12.56
CA ALA A 222 -7.04 13.02 -13.28
C ALA A 222 -7.41 11.75 -12.49
N TYR A 223 -7.17 11.72 -11.18
CA TYR A 223 -7.56 10.63 -10.29
C TYR A 223 -9.06 10.32 -10.34
N SER A 224 -9.89 11.38 -10.37
CA SER A 224 -11.35 11.27 -10.40
C SER A 224 -11.90 10.63 -11.67
N GLU A 225 -11.10 10.51 -12.72
CA GLU A 225 -11.51 9.85 -13.97
C GLU A 225 -11.60 8.32 -13.84
N PHE A 226 -10.93 7.75 -12.83
CA PHE A 226 -10.79 6.30 -12.67
C PHE A 226 -11.58 5.75 -11.49
N VAL A 227 -11.69 6.50 -10.39
CA VAL A 227 -12.42 6.01 -9.22
C VAL A 227 -13.91 6.30 -9.30
N PRO A 228 -14.80 5.44 -8.72
CA PRO A 228 -16.22 5.68 -8.72
C PRO A 228 -16.57 7.02 -8.05
N ALA A 229 -17.38 7.85 -8.66
CA ALA A 229 -17.73 9.17 -8.12
C ALA A 229 -18.64 9.07 -6.87
N ALA A 230 -19.43 8.00 -6.73
CA ALA A 230 -20.36 7.82 -5.62
C ALA A 230 -19.67 7.32 -4.35
N ASP A 231 -18.71 6.43 -4.53
CA ASP A 231 -18.03 5.67 -3.46
C ASP A 231 -16.53 5.45 -3.75
N PRO A 232 -15.76 6.53 -3.97
CA PRO A 232 -14.31 6.40 -4.20
C PRO A 232 -13.62 5.79 -2.96
N PRO A 233 -12.43 5.18 -3.11
CA PRO A 233 -11.69 4.59 -2.00
C PRO A 233 -11.36 5.60 -0.90
N ALA A 234 -11.07 5.14 0.31
CA ALA A 234 -10.37 5.94 1.31
C ALA A 234 -9.00 6.37 0.77
N ARG A 235 -8.45 7.49 1.25
CA ARG A 235 -7.17 7.98 0.74
C ARG A 235 -6.43 8.87 1.71
N ALA A 236 -5.10 8.71 1.77
CA ALA A 236 -4.18 9.72 2.25
C ALA A 236 -3.37 10.28 1.07
N THR A 237 -3.00 11.57 1.12
CA THR A 237 -2.13 12.19 0.11
C THR A 237 -1.11 13.08 0.79
N VAL A 238 0.18 12.76 0.58
CA VAL A 238 1.28 13.50 1.19
C VAL A 238 2.35 13.86 0.16
N ARG A 239 3.14 14.88 0.47
CA ARG A 239 4.29 15.24 -0.37
C ARG A 239 5.43 14.28 -0.08
N ALA A 240 5.96 13.61 -1.08
CA ALA A 240 7.18 12.82 -0.96
C ALA A 240 8.02 12.91 -2.23
N PRO A 241 9.32 13.24 -2.15
CA PRO A 241 10.21 13.08 -3.29
C PRO A 241 10.28 11.61 -3.72
N LEU A 242 10.15 11.39 -5.01
CA LEU A 242 10.13 10.05 -5.60
C LEU A 242 11.55 9.61 -6.00
N MET A 243 11.75 8.30 -6.14
CA MET A 243 13.08 7.72 -6.38
C MET A 243 13.67 8.05 -7.75
N ASN A 244 12.89 8.65 -8.64
CA ASN A 244 13.37 9.23 -9.89
C ASN A 244 12.67 10.59 -10.08
N VAL A 245 13.47 11.63 -10.28
CA VAL A 245 13.03 13.03 -10.43
C VAL A 245 12.09 13.29 -11.62
N VAL A 246 11.94 12.35 -12.53
CA VAL A 246 11.01 12.47 -13.66
C VAL A 246 9.56 12.14 -13.28
N PHE A 247 9.35 11.47 -12.15
CA PHE A 247 8.02 11.13 -11.67
C PHE A 247 7.45 12.24 -10.78
N SER A 248 6.19 12.56 -10.98
CA SER A 248 5.45 13.56 -10.21
C SER A 248 4.52 12.94 -9.18
N THR A 249 4.14 11.67 -9.37
CA THR A 249 3.26 10.94 -8.46
C THR A 249 3.59 9.46 -8.42
N GLU A 250 3.42 8.85 -7.23
CA GLU A 250 3.38 7.42 -6.99
C GLU A 250 2.09 7.10 -6.24
N ILE A 251 1.35 6.07 -6.67
CA ILE A 251 0.07 5.70 -6.06
C ILE A 251 0.13 4.21 -5.70
N GLN A 252 -0.10 3.91 -4.42
CA GLN A 252 -0.22 2.57 -3.88
C GLN A 252 -1.65 2.36 -3.40
N CYS A 253 -2.29 1.24 -3.77
CA CYS A 253 -3.67 0.97 -3.38
C CYS A 253 -3.85 -0.46 -2.83
N VAL A 254 -4.98 -0.65 -2.14
CA VAL A 254 -5.54 -1.94 -1.75
C VAL A 254 -6.90 -2.06 -2.41
N ALA A 255 -7.21 -3.23 -2.97
CA ALA A 255 -8.52 -3.57 -3.49
C ALA A 255 -9.08 -4.81 -2.77
N VAL A 256 -10.37 -4.83 -2.52
CA VAL A 256 -11.07 -5.94 -1.85
C VAL A 256 -12.33 -6.29 -2.64
N ALA A 257 -12.40 -7.53 -3.13
CA ALA A 257 -13.61 -8.04 -3.77
C ALA A 257 -14.62 -8.41 -2.68
N SER A 258 -15.46 -7.45 -2.29
CA SER A 258 -16.49 -7.65 -1.28
C SER A 258 -17.86 -7.18 -1.75
N PRO A 259 -18.91 -8.02 -1.60
CA PRO A 259 -20.29 -7.61 -1.88
C PRO A 259 -20.83 -6.61 -0.83
N ASP A 260 -20.19 -6.53 0.33
CA ASP A 260 -20.62 -5.68 1.45
C ASP A 260 -19.95 -4.30 1.43
N ARG A 261 -19.15 -4.02 0.37
CA ARG A 261 -18.45 -2.74 0.22
C ARG A 261 -19.42 -1.55 0.27
N SER A 262 -19.19 -0.66 1.23
CA SER A 262 -20.02 0.53 1.42
C SER A 262 -19.22 1.71 2.00
N VAL A 263 -19.74 2.94 1.80
CA VAL A 263 -19.12 4.15 2.36
C VAL A 263 -19.55 4.34 3.80
N VAL A 264 -18.57 4.46 4.70
CA VAL A 264 -18.78 4.90 6.09
C VAL A 264 -18.69 6.41 6.16
N ARG A 265 -19.75 7.04 6.70
CA ARG A 265 -19.84 8.49 6.83
C ARG A 265 -20.63 8.86 8.11
N PRO A 266 -20.12 9.81 8.92
CA PRO A 266 -20.88 10.31 10.06
C PRO A 266 -22.26 10.86 9.66
N GLU A 267 -23.26 10.64 10.49
CA GLU A 267 -24.63 11.12 10.25
C GLU A 267 -24.64 12.65 10.06
N GLY A 268 -25.40 13.12 9.07
CA GLY A 268 -25.50 14.54 8.74
C GLY A 268 -24.31 15.12 7.97
N GLN A 269 -23.24 14.35 7.75
CA GLN A 269 -22.13 14.80 6.92
C GLN A 269 -22.44 14.63 5.43
N ALA A 270 -22.59 15.77 4.73
CA ALA A 270 -22.84 15.75 3.28
C ALA A 270 -21.64 15.17 2.51
N SER A 271 -21.92 14.52 1.37
CA SER A 271 -20.89 14.19 0.39
C SER A 271 -20.25 15.48 -0.15
N ARG A 272 -18.91 15.55 -0.08
CA ARG A 272 -18.17 16.75 -0.50
C ARG A 272 -17.72 16.70 -1.95
N ASN A 273 -18.15 15.71 -2.75
CA ASN A 273 -17.65 15.47 -4.11
C ASN A 273 -16.10 15.42 -4.18
N LEU A 274 -15.49 14.86 -3.14
CA LEU A 274 -14.05 14.63 -3.10
C LEU A 274 -13.75 13.28 -3.77
N PRO A 275 -12.59 13.11 -4.41
CA PRO A 275 -12.23 11.84 -5.02
C PRO A 275 -11.75 10.79 -4.01
N TYR A 276 -12.30 10.82 -2.80
CA TYR A 276 -12.11 9.83 -1.75
C TYR A 276 -13.28 9.85 -0.76
N SER A 277 -13.52 8.72 -0.12
CA SER A 277 -14.50 8.54 0.94
C SER A 277 -13.86 8.70 2.31
N PRO A 278 -14.60 9.14 3.35
CA PRO A 278 -14.08 9.18 4.72
C PRO A 278 -13.69 7.81 5.24
N GLY A 279 -14.46 6.78 4.89
CA GLY A 279 -14.16 5.38 5.17
C GLY A 279 -14.86 4.47 4.18
N ILE A 280 -14.29 3.29 3.94
CA ILE A 280 -14.85 2.20 3.15
C ILE A 280 -14.92 0.97 4.06
N ASP A 281 -16.13 0.44 4.21
CA ASP A 281 -16.43 -0.80 4.91
C ASP A 281 -16.49 -1.95 3.90
N THR A 282 -15.83 -3.05 4.18
CA THR A 282 -15.81 -4.26 3.35
C THR A 282 -16.53 -5.45 3.99
N GLY A 283 -17.07 -5.26 5.21
CA GLY A 283 -17.66 -6.32 6.01
C GLY A 283 -16.68 -6.91 7.04
N ASP A 284 -15.42 -7.06 6.70
CA ASP A 284 -14.36 -7.55 7.60
C ASP A 284 -13.49 -6.43 8.15
N ARG A 285 -13.33 -5.34 7.38
CA ARG A 285 -12.52 -4.16 7.73
C ARG A 285 -13.19 -2.85 7.34
N VAL A 286 -12.78 -1.81 8.03
CA VAL A 286 -13.04 -0.42 7.63
C VAL A 286 -11.72 0.27 7.33
N TYR A 287 -11.54 0.71 6.09
CA TYR A 287 -10.40 1.51 5.64
C TYR A 287 -10.76 2.98 5.77
N VAL A 288 -10.10 3.70 6.68
CA VAL A 288 -10.38 5.12 6.96
C VAL A 288 -9.37 6.00 6.24
N ALA A 289 -9.85 7.05 5.58
CA ALA A 289 -8.99 8.03 4.92
C ALA A 289 -8.09 8.80 5.92
N GLY A 290 -7.05 9.43 5.42
CA GLY A 290 -6.23 10.33 6.23
C GLY A 290 -7.07 11.45 6.84
N MET A 291 -7.11 11.51 8.16
CA MET A 291 -7.82 12.52 8.94
C MET A 291 -6.83 13.55 9.45
N THR A 292 -7.05 14.80 9.05
CA THR A 292 -6.33 15.96 9.59
C THR A 292 -7.13 16.64 10.68
N GLY A 293 -6.45 17.34 11.57
CA GLY A 293 -7.06 18.12 12.63
C GLY A 293 -6.83 19.63 12.50
N GLN A 294 -7.34 20.36 13.47
CA GLN A 294 -7.10 21.78 13.67
C GLN A 294 -6.58 22.00 15.08
N GLY A 295 -5.62 22.89 15.25
CA GLY A 295 -5.00 23.22 16.51
C GLY A 295 -3.92 24.28 16.33
N ASP A 296 -3.41 24.79 17.43
CA ASP A 296 -2.30 25.75 17.43
C ASP A 296 -0.94 25.01 17.52
N ASP A 297 -0.95 23.72 17.84
CA ASP A 297 0.20 22.84 17.87
C ASP A 297 -0.13 21.40 17.39
N ALA A 298 0.88 20.59 17.21
CA ALA A 298 0.74 19.21 16.72
C ALA A 298 -0.08 18.30 17.65
N ALA A 299 -0.05 18.53 18.99
CA ALA A 299 -0.84 17.76 19.93
C ALA A 299 -2.33 18.08 19.80
N GLU A 300 -2.69 19.37 19.66
CA GLU A 300 -4.07 19.78 19.42
C GLU A 300 -4.57 19.30 18.05
N GLU A 301 -3.74 19.40 16.99
CA GLU A 301 -4.07 18.84 15.69
C GLU A 301 -4.30 17.32 15.76
N ALA A 302 -3.46 16.57 16.50
CA ALA A 302 -3.63 15.14 16.70
C ALA A 302 -4.94 14.81 17.41
N ARG A 303 -5.29 15.52 18.51
CA ARG A 303 -6.58 15.34 19.20
C ARG A 303 -7.76 15.62 18.29
N SER A 304 -7.68 16.67 17.50
CA SER A 304 -8.71 17.04 16.53
C SER A 304 -8.84 15.99 15.41
N ALA A 305 -7.73 15.47 14.89
CA ALA A 305 -7.70 14.38 13.90
C ALA A 305 -8.32 13.09 14.47
N LEU A 306 -7.97 12.72 15.71
CA LEU A 306 -8.57 11.57 16.40
C LEU A 306 -10.06 11.76 16.65
N ALA A 307 -10.53 12.95 16.98
CA ALA A 307 -11.95 13.22 17.13
C ALA A 307 -12.71 13.02 15.80
N ASN A 308 -12.13 13.49 14.68
CA ASN A 308 -12.69 13.26 13.35
C ASN A 308 -12.72 11.75 12.99
N LEU A 309 -11.64 11.04 13.30
CA LEU A 309 -11.53 9.60 13.11
C LEU A 309 -12.55 8.85 13.97
N GLY A 310 -12.67 9.19 15.26
CA GLY A 310 -13.64 8.60 16.17
C GLY A 310 -15.08 8.71 15.67
N SER A 311 -15.45 9.84 15.04
CA SER A 311 -16.77 10.02 14.44
C SER A 311 -17.04 9.04 13.29
N ILE A 312 -16.00 8.65 12.53
CA ILE A 312 -16.13 7.66 11.43
C ILE A 312 -16.24 6.27 12.03
N LEU A 313 -15.44 5.94 13.07
CA LEU A 313 -15.52 4.66 13.78
C LEU A 313 -16.90 4.47 14.40
N GLU A 314 -17.45 5.50 15.05
CA GLU A 314 -18.81 5.47 15.62
C GLU A 314 -19.86 5.20 14.54
N ALA A 315 -19.76 5.85 13.36
CA ALA A 315 -20.65 5.61 12.23
C ALA A 315 -20.56 4.17 11.69
N ALA A 316 -19.41 3.51 11.86
CA ALA A 316 -19.21 2.09 11.55
C ALA A 316 -19.59 1.15 12.70
N SER A 317 -20.02 1.67 13.85
CA SER A 317 -20.21 0.91 15.11
C SER A 317 -18.94 0.23 15.61
N LEU A 318 -17.79 0.89 15.45
CA LEU A 318 -16.46 0.47 15.86
C LEU A 318 -15.85 1.47 16.84
N SER A 319 -14.71 1.13 17.42
CA SER A 319 -13.99 1.92 18.40
C SER A 319 -12.48 1.97 18.09
N PHE A 320 -11.74 2.77 18.83
CA PHE A 320 -10.27 2.78 18.75
C PHE A 320 -9.62 1.44 19.14
N GLY A 321 -10.31 0.62 19.93
CA GLY A 321 -9.82 -0.72 20.30
C GLY A 321 -9.79 -1.72 19.15
N ASP A 322 -10.48 -1.41 18.04
CA ASP A 322 -10.57 -2.27 16.85
C ASP A 322 -9.53 -1.89 15.78
N VAL A 323 -8.71 -0.84 16.01
CA VAL A 323 -7.66 -0.39 15.08
C VAL A 323 -6.53 -1.40 15.02
N GLU A 324 -6.24 -1.94 13.83
CA GLU A 324 -5.17 -2.91 13.59
C GLU A 324 -3.96 -2.32 12.86
N ASP A 325 -4.13 -1.30 12.04
CA ASP A 325 -3.04 -0.56 11.37
C ASP A 325 -3.24 0.95 11.52
N MET A 326 -2.14 1.67 11.70
CA MET A 326 -2.14 3.12 11.84
C MET A 326 -0.96 3.73 11.11
N TRP A 327 -1.23 4.83 10.39
CA TRP A 327 -0.23 5.69 9.78
C TRP A 327 -0.36 7.09 10.36
N VAL A 328 0.77 7.67 10.70
CA VAL A 328 0.87 9.06 11.18
C VAL A 328 1.83 9.81 10.27
N TYR A 329 1.32 10.79 9.57
CA TYR A 329 2.11 11.69 8.74
C TYR A 329 2.35 12.99 9.52
N LEU A 330 3.62 13.39 9.63
CA LEU A 330 4.04 14.57 10.39
C LEU A 330 4.72 15.58 9.47
N GLY A 331 4.29 16.83 9.54
CA GLY A 331 4.95 17.94 8.88
C GLY A 331 6.37 18.20 9.41
N ASP A 332 6.59 17.87 10.67
CA ASP A 332 7.89 17.89 11.34
C ASP A 332 7.99 16.67 12.29
N VAL A 333 8.97 15.80 12.08
CA VAL A 333 9.16 14.61 12.93
C VAL A 333 9.52 14.93 14.37
N ARG A 334 9.98 16.16 14.66
CA ARG A 334 10.28 16.61 16.03
C ARG A 334 9.02 16.74 16.89
N ASP A 335 7.85 16.85 16.26
CA ASP A 335 6.56 16.89 16.96
C ASP A 335 6.09 15.50 17.43
N TRP A 336 6.83 14.44 17.09
CA TRP A 336 6.44 13.07 17.39
C TRP A 336 6.13 12.81 18.86
N ASP A 337 6.95 13.29 19.79
CA ASP A 337 6.73 13.04 21.21
C ASP A 337 5.41 13.65 21.71
N ALA A 338 5.02 14.82 21.20
CA ALA A 338 3.75 15.47 21.52
C ALA A 338 2.56 14.68 20.93
N VAL A 339 2.66 14.26 19.67
CA VAL A 339 1.63 13.45 18.99
C VAL A 339 1.51 12.07 19.64
N ARG A 340 2.64 11.41 19.93
CA ARG A 340 2.67 10.13 20.61
C ARG A 340 1.96 10.16 21.96
N SER A 341 2.17 11.22 22.76
CA SER A 341 1.47 11.38 24.04
C SER A 341 -0.05 11.35 23.87
N VAL A 342 -0.57 11.99 22.82
CA VAL A 342 -2.01 12.00 22.50
C VAL A 342 -2.50 10.62 22.03
N LEU A 343 -1.67 9.90 21.26
CA LEU A 343 -1.99 8.52 20.86
C LEU A 343 -2.02 7.59 22.08
N ASP A 344 -1.04 7.70 22.99
CA ASP A 344 -0.98 6.91 24.21
C ASP A 344 -2.19 7.18 25.14
N GLU A 345 -2.70 8.45 25.18
CA GLU A 345 -3.95 8.80 25.89
C GLU A 345 -5.17 8.10 25.26
N THR A 346 -5.18 7.89 23.94
CA THR A 346 -6.35 7.35 23.20
C THR A 346 -6.34 5.82 23.14
N PHE A 347 -5.18 5.23 22.83
CA PHE A 347 -5.04 3.78 22.57
C PHE A 347 -4.44 3.00 23.74
N GLY A 348 -3.89 3.71 24.75
CA GLY A 348 -3.11 3.08 25.81
C GLY A 348 -1.71 2.65 25.35
N ALA A 349 -0.90 2.18 26.31
CA ALA A 349 0.49 1.80 26.02
C ALA A 349 0.65 0.58 25.11
N ASP A 350 -0.37 -0.27 25.02
CA ASP A 350 -0.41 -1.47 24.19
C ASP A 350 -1.16 -1.27 22.86
N GLY A 351 -1.49 -0.02 22.52
CA GLY A 351 -2.15 0.33 21.26
C GLY A 351 -1.31 0.01 20.02
N PRO A 352 -1.93 0.07 18.82
CA PRO A 352 -1.22 -0.22 17.57
C PRO A 352 -0.04 0.74 17.39
N ARG A 353 1.11 0.19 16.99
CA ARG A 353 2.31 0.98 16.70
C ARG A 353 2.16 1.58 15.30
N PRO A 354 2.08 2.92 15.16
CA PRO A 354 1.88 3.53 13.86
C PRO A 354 3.13 3.45 12.98
N THR A 355 2.94 3.34 11.67
CA THR A 355 3.96 3.75 10.70
C THR A 355 4.03 5.27 10.71
N VAL A 356 5.16 5.85 11.10
CA VAL A 356 5.36 7.30 11.19
C VAL A 356 6.19 7.78 10.01
N VAL A 357 5.68 8.77 9.29
CA VAL A 357 6.29 9.32 8.08
C VAL A 357 6.42 10.83 8.20
N GLY A 358 7.64 11.33 8.22
CA GLY A 358 7.90 12.77 8.15
C GLY A 358 7.67 13.27 6.73
N SER A 359 6.58 14.02 6.51
CA SER A 359 6.16 14.47 5.19
C SER A 359 5.22 15.65 5.25
N ARG A 360 5.41 16.62 4.36
CA ARG A 360 4.50 17.76 4.24
C ARG A 360 3.12 17.28 3.76
N LEU A 361 2.08 17.72 4.44
CA LEU A 361 0.69 17.46 4.09
C LEU A 361 0.19 18.41 2.99
N MET A 362 -0.95 18.06 2.37
CA MET A 362 -1.53 18.83 1.27
C MET A 362 -2.25 20.11 1.73
N GLY A 363 -2.57 20.23 3.02
CA GLY A 363 -3.27 21.35 3.62
C GLY A 363 -2.36 22.25 4.48
N ARG A 364 -2.96 22.80 5.53
CA ARG A 364 -2.26 23.60 6.56
C ARG A 364 -1.89 22.76 7.78
N SER A 365 -2.60 21.66 8.00
CA SER A 365 -2.33 20.76 9.11
C SER A 365 -0.94 20.15 9.02
N THR A 366 -0.35 19.91 10.17
CA THR A 366 0.96 19.28 10.33
C THR A 366 0.85 17.83 10.77
N VAL A 367 -0.36 17.35 11.14
CA VAL A 367 -0.66 15.98 11.54
C VAL A 367 -1.80 15.42 10.70
N GLU A 368 -1.60 14.22 10.12
CA GLU A 368 -2.62 13.42 9.45
C GLU A 368 -2.55 11.98 9.97
N ILE A 369 -3.69 11.40 10.34
CA ILE A 369 -3.79 10.03 10.87
C ILE A 369 -4.69 9.21 9.97
N GLN A 370 -4.20 8.07 9.48
CA GLN A 370 -4.92 7.10 8.67
C GLN A 370 -4.95 5.76 9.40
N VAL A 371 -6.07 5.04 9.39
CA VAL A 371 -6.17 3.73 10.06
C VAL A 371 -6.89 2.69 9.21
N VAL A 372 -6.58 1.42 9.51
CA VAL A 372 -7.39 0.26 9.13
C VAL A 372 -7.93 -0.36 10.41
N VAL A 373 -9.20 -0.71 10.40
CA VAL A 373 -9.95 -1.16 11.60
C VAL A 373 -10.59 -2.50 11.29
N LYS A 374 -10.43 -3.48 12.17
CA LYS A 374 -11.02 -4.82 12.04
C LYS A 374 -12.43 -4.84 12.63
N ARG A 375 -13.37 -5.56 11.98
CA ARG A 375 -14.71 -5.84 12.50
C ARG A 375 -14.79 -7.07 13.39
#